data_3687550aa7cc7442b4f5180ceaa58097
#
_entry.id   3687550aa7cc7442b4f5180ceaa58097
#
_cell.length_a   1.000
_cell.length_b   1.000
_cell.length_c   1.000
_cell.angle_alpha   90.00
_cell.angle_beta   90.00
_cell.angle_gamma   90.00
#
_symmetry.space_group_name_H-M   'P 1'
#
loop_
_entity.id
_entity.type
_entity.pdbx_description
1 polymer ?
#
loop_
_entity_poly.entity_id
_entity_poly.type
_entity_poly.pdbx_seq_one_letter_code
_entity_poly.pdbx_strand_id
1 'polypeptide(L)'
;MLVALAVIYAALAFLMPQWRLPLPFKSMAQANEDPLAMTRARDALIAWSRSHNQRPGSLPCPDLNSDGLAEPTSMGQCPNTLGRFPWKTLGFERALRDRDSETLWYAISPSLRDDPTAQPINMTTPSTVTLDGQGGIAALIIAPGDGLTGQDGRPTGTRTPGNNVSDYLEGPNADTDLDFATRSAVTKVNDGFVPVLQSQLMGEAGTRLLEELAPLLAPSQVQKGSYPADDVAFRKLVESTLPPGHWILSNLWLNQARYTLVAPDTMRVQFAGCKSPHVLKFPSAVQAPSGGC
;
A
#
# COMPACT_ATOMS: atom_id res chain seq x y z
N MET A 1 27.86 59.12 32.88
CA MET A 1 26.48 58.98 32.39
C MET A 1 26.18 57.67 31.66
N LEU A 2 27.13 57.05 30.99
CA LEU A 2 26.93 55.77 30.25
C LEU A 2 26.76 54.51 31.11
N VAL A 3 27.36 54.46 32.32
CA VAL A 3 27.28 53.31 33.22
C VAL A 3 25.91 53.18 33.91
N ALA A 4 25.23 54.31 34.19
CA ALA A 4 23.92 54.30 34.84
C ALA A 4 22.78 53.80 33.91
N LEU A 5 22.91 54.01 32.59
CA LEU A 5 21.94 53.52 31.62
C LEU A 5 22.01 52.02 31.41
N ALA A 6 23.19 51.43 31.50
CA ALA A 6 23.35 49.95 31.33
C ALA A 6 22.75 49.16 32.50
N VAL A 7 22.80 49.70 33.73
CA VAL A 7 22.24 49.06 34.93
C VAL A 7 20.69 49.08 34.91
N ILE A 8 20.10 50.18 34.39
CA ILE A 8 18.63 50.30 34.27
C ILE A 8 18.10 49.34 33.20
N TYR A 9 18.80 49.12 32.11
CA TYR A 9 18.40 48.12 31.07
C TYR A 9 18.48 46.70 31.59
N ALA A 10 19.49 46.37 32.37
CA ALA A 10 19.63 45.02 32.96
C ALA A 10 18.54 44.71 34.01
N ALA A 11 18.14 45.74 34.80
CA ALA A 11 17.09 45.60 35.80
C ALA A 11 15.67 45.47 35.19
N LEU A 12 15.40 46.16 34.08
CA LEU A 12 14.13 46.05 33.37
C LEU A 12 13.96 44.70 32.64
N ALA A 13 15.04 44.04 32.21
CA ALA A 13 14.99 42.71 31.61
C ALA A 13 14.66 41.61 32.63
N PHE A 14 14.95 41.83 33.92
CA PHE A 14 14.66 40.89 35.02
C PHE A 14 13.25 41.00 35.59
N LEU A 15 12.54 42.08 35.30
CA LEU A 15 11.19 42.36 35.83
C LEU A 15 10.06 42.06 34.85
N MET A 16 10.37 41.62 33.63
CA MET A 16 9.33 41.11 32.73
C MET A 16 8.91 39.72 33.22
N PRO A 17 7.65 39.53 33.67
CA PRO A 17 7.15 38.20 33.91
C PRO A 17 7.29 37.44 32.62
N GLN A 18 8.01 36.30 32.66
CA GLN A 18 8.12 35.32 31.58
C GLN A 18 6.73 34.71 31.38
N TRP A 19 5.84 35.45 30.77
CA TRP A 19 4.59 34.93 30.25
C TRP A 19 4.96 34.08 29.06
N ARG A 20 5.57 32.88 29.31
CA ARG A 20 5.55 31.80 28.39
C ARG A 20 4.10 31.32 28.32
N LEU A 21 3.33 31.99 27.48
CA LEU A 21 2.14 31.35 26.95
C LEU A 21 2.62 30.01 26.38
N PRO A 22 2.13 28.88 26.88
CA PRO A 22 2.27 27.64 26.14
C PRO A 22 1.39 27.83 24.90
N LEU A 23 1.99 28.40 23.86
CA LEU A 23 1.41 28.23 22.53
C LEU A 23 1.41 26.75 22.27
N PRO A 24 0.29 26.12 22.02
CA PRO A 24 0.27 24.79 21.47
C PRO A 24 0.79 24.91 20.04
N PHE A 25 2.12 24.98 19.88
CA PHE A 25 2.76 24.67 18.64
C PHE A 25 2.65 23.15 18.46
N LYS A 26 1.45 22.67 18.15
CA LYS A 26 1.35 21.56 17.20
C LYS A 26 1.97 22.14 15.94
N SER A 27 3.18 21.72 15.63
CA SER A 27 3.93 22.28 14.50
C SER A 27 3.05 22.15 13.26
N MET A 28 3.02 23.17 12.39
CA MET A 28 2.29 23.10 11.10
C MET A 28 2.77 21.91 10.24
N ALA A 29 3.94 21.36 10.54
CA ALA A 29 4.42 20.09 10.02
C ALA A 29 3.55 18.88 10.44
N GLN A 30 3.05 18.86 11.71
CA GLN A 30 2.20 17.77 12.18
C GLN A 30 0.77 17.84 11.61
N ALA A 31 0.25 19.01 11.32
CA ALA A 31 -1.08 19.15 10.72
C ALA A 31 -1.17 18.62 9.28
N ASN A 32 -0.02 18.40 8.61
CA ASN A 32 0.07 17.85 7.25
C ASN A 32 0.62 16.41 7.22
N GLU A 33 0.91 15.78 8.36
CA GLU A 33 1.51 14.43 8.41
C GLU A 33 0.51 13.32 8.12
N ASP A 34 -0.75 13.50 8.51
CA ASP A 34 -1.79 12.48 8.36
C ASP A 34 -1.99 12.02 6.90
N PRO A 35 -2.34 12.88 5.92
CA PRO A 35 -2.47 12.46 4.53
C PRO A 35 -1.15 11.96 3.94
N LEU A 36 -0.02 12.53 4.35
CA LEU A 36 1.30 12.13 3.88
C LEU A 36 1.69 10.75 4.43
N ALA A 37 1.45 10.47 5.71
CA ALA A 37 1.76 9.18 6.33
C ALA A 37 0.97 8.05 5.67
N MET A 38 -0.32 8.22 5.47
CA MET A 38 -1.19 7.23 4.82
C MET A 38 -0.84 7.04 3.34
N THR A 39 -0.52 8.12 2.63
CA THR A 39 -0.07 8.03 1.24
C THR A 39 1.26 7.27 1.14
N ARG A 40 2.21 7.54 2.01
CA ARG A 40 3.48 6.81 2.09
C ARG A 40 3.27 5.34 2.43
N ALA A 41 2.34 5.03 3.33
CA ALA A 41 1.95 3.66 3.65
C ALA A 41 1.39 2.92 2.42
N ARG A 42 0.49 3.58 1.67
CA ARG A 42 -0.05 3.03 0.41
C ARG A 42 1.05 2.76 -0.61
N ASP A 43 1.89 3.74 -0.85
CA ASP A 43 2.94 3.65 -1.86
C ASP A 43 3.98 2.56 -1.49
N ALA A 44 4.27 2.40 -0.20
CA ALA A 44 5.13 1.32 0.29
C ALA A 44 4.51 -0.07 0.12
N LEU A 45 3.20 -0.23 0.37
CA LEU A 45 2.49 -1.49 0.09
C LEU A 45 2.54 -1.85 -1.40
N ILE A 46 2.30 -0.89 -2.27
CA ILE A 46 2.34 -1.09 -3.72
C ILE A 46 3.77 -1.47 -4.17
N ALA A 47 4.78 -0.75 -3.69
CA ALA A 47 6.18 -1.03 -4.00
C ALA A 47 6.64 -2.40 -3.49
N TRP A 48 6.27 -2.76 -2.25
CA TRP A 48 6.55 -4.07 -1.65
C TRP A 48 5.91 -5.19 -2.48
N SER A 49 4.64 -5.05 -2.81
CA SER A 49 3.87 -5.99 -3.61
C SER A 49 4.47 -6.20 -4.99
N ARG A 50 4.82 -5.09 -5.69
CA ARG A 50 5.49 -5.14 -6.99
C ARG A 50 6.84 -5.87 -6.91
N SER A 51 7.62 -5.62 -5.85
CA SER A 51 8.97 -6.18 -5.70
C SER A 51 8.99 -7.63 -5.20
N HIS A 52 7.84 -8.20 -4.80
CA HIS A 52 7.78 -9.55 -4.24
C HIS A 52 8.25 -10.61 -5.23
N ASN A 53 9.24 -11.44 -4.84
CA ASN A 53 9.95 -12.33 -5.77
C ASN A 53 9.06 -13.38 -6.42
N GLN A 54 8.16 -14.00 -5.66
CA GLN A 54 7.36 -15.15 -6.10
C GLN A 54 5.89 -14.81 -6.34
N ARG A 55 5.40 -13.72 -5.79
CA ARG A 55 3.98 -13.37 -5.79
C ARG A 55 3.73 -11.86 -5.94
N PRO A 56 4.21 -11.21 -7.03
CA PRO A 56 3.84 -9.82 -7.28
C PRO A 56 2.32 -9.67 -7.31
N GLY A 57 1.79 -8.68 -6.61
CA GLY A 57 0.36 -8.53 -6.37
C GLY A 57 -0.08 -9.00 -4.98
N SER A 58 0.77 -9.72 -4.21
CA SER A 58 0.48 -10.09 -2.82
C SER A 58 0.76 -8.95 -1.85
N LEU A 59 0.20 -9.08 -0.65
CA LEU A 59 0.31 -8.12 0.44
C LEU A 59 0.69 -8.84 1.75
N PRO A 60 1.48 -8.21 2.64
CA PRO A 60 1.84 -8.78 3.93
C PRO A 60 0.62 -8.87 4.86
N CYS A 61 0.62 -9.81 5.79
CA CYS A 61 -0.39 -9.85 6.84
C CYS A 61 -0.30 -8.62 7.77
N PRO A 62 -1.40 -8.20 8.42
CA PRO A 62 -1.36 -7.18 9.46
C PRO A 62 -0.45 -7.56 10.63
N ASP A 63 0.10 -6.57 11.31
CA ASP A 63 0.81 -6.70 12.58
C ASP A 63 -0.19 -6.76 13.73
N LEU A 64 -0.22 -7.85 14.50
CA LEU A 64 -1.18 -8.07 15.58
C LEU A 64 -0.59 -7.82 16.97
N ASN A 65 0.73 -7.69 17.08
CA ASN A 65 1.43 -7.53 18.35
C ASN A 65 2.12 -6.18 18.51
N SER A 66 1.98 -5.28 17.52
CA SER A 66 2.55 -3.93 17.48
C SER A 66 4.10 -3.90 17.46
N ASP A 67 4.75 -4.95 17.00
CA ASP A 67 6.19 -4.98 16.84
C ASP A 67 6.67 -4.39 15.48
N GLY A 68 5.73 -4.11 14.59
CA GLY A 68 5.95 -3.53 13.26
C GLY A 68 6.23 -4.57 12.17
N LEU A 69 6.23 -5.85 12.48
CA LEU A 69 6.40 -6.93 11.52
C LEU A 69 5.04 -7.48 11.07
N ALA A 70 4.98 -7.91 9.83
CA ALA A 70 3.82 -8.67 9.36
C ALA A 70 3.75 -10.02 10.09
N GLU A 71 2.57 -10.41 10.51
CA GLU A 71 2.39 -11.74 11.08
C GLU A 71 2.66 -12.83 10.04
N PRO A 72 3.30 -13.95 10.43
CA PRO A 72 3.45 -15.09 9.55
C PRO A 72 2.07 -15.73 9.28
N THR A 73 1.89 -16.23 8.06
CA THR A 73 0.70 -17.01 7.74
C THR A 73 0.69 -18.33 8.54
N SER A 74 -0.51 -18.71 8.98
CA SER A 74 -0.76 -20.00 9.62
C SER A 74 -1.78 -20.78 8.81
N MET A 75 -1.46 -22.01 8.44
CA MET A 75 -2.31 -22.85 7.56
C MET A 75 -2.77 -22.10 6.29
N GLY A 76 -1.87 -21.29 5.72
CA GLY A 76 -2.16 -20.53 4.52
C GLY A 76 -3.07 -19.31 4.71
N GLN A 77 -3.29 -18.84 5.91
CA GLN A 77 -4.11 -17.67 6.22
C GLN A 77 -3.33 -16.66 7.08
N CYS A 78 -3.62 -15.38 6.93
CA CYS A 78 -3.25 -14.40 7.95
C CYS A 78 -4.01 -14.74 9.25
N PRO A 79 -3.39 -14.64 10.42
CA PRO A 79 -4.08 -14.87 11.68
C PRO A 79 -5.28 -13.94 11.90
N ASN A 80 -5.20 -12.73 11.35
CA ASN A 80 -6.31 -11.79 11.23
C ASN A 80 -6.13 -10.96 9.95
N THR A 81 -7.22 -10.42 9.41
CA THR A 81 -7.24 -9.56 8.22
C THR A 81 -7.24 -8.08 8.56
N LEU A 82 -7.42 -7.72 9.82
CA LEU A 82 -7.37 -6.38 10.38
C LEU A 82 -6.37 -6.33 11.56
N GLY A 83 -5.46 -5.38 11.55
CA GLY A 83 -4.46 -5.17 12.61
C GLY A 83 -3.67 -3.89 12.40
N ARG A 84 -2.52 -3.76 13.02
CA ARG A 84 -1.63 -2.61 12.83
C ARG A 84 -0.92 -2.69 11.49
N PHE A 85 -0.53 -1.53 10.98
CA PHE A 85 0.27 -1.43 9.76
C PHE A 85 1.67 -2.01 9.98
N PRO A 86 2.13 -3.00 9.18
CA PRO A 86 3.40 -3.70 9.40
C PRO A 86 4.59 -2.89 8.88
N TRP A 87 4.85 -1.76 9.51
CA TRP A 87 5.79 -0.73 9.05
C TRP A 87 7.23 -1.19 8.88
N LYS A 88 7.75 -2.10 9.75
CA LYS A 88 9.11 -2.66 9.60
C LYS A 88 9.21 -3.58 8.40
N THR A 89 8.21 -4.43 8.17
CA THR A 89 8.16 -5.31 6.99
C THR A 89 8.20 -4.48 5.70
N LEU A 90 7.65 -3.28 5.73
CA LEU A 90 7.61 -2.35 4.60
C LEU A 90 8.81 -1.38 4.55
N GLY A 91 9.83 -1.61 5.39
CA GLY A 91 11.10 -0.88 5.34
C GLY A 91 11.12 0.48 6.03
N PHE A 92 10.15 0.80 6.88
CA PHE A 92 10.19 2.02 7.67
C PHE A 92 11.03 1.84 8.95
N GLU A 93 11.76 2.87 9.35
CA GLU A 93 12.56 2.87 10.58
C GLU A 93 11.69 3.07 11.84
N ARG A 94 10.48 3.62 11.68
CA ARG A 94 9.53 3.89 12.77
C ARG A 94 8.10 3.75 12.30
N ALA A 95 7.19 3.51 13.23
CA ALA A 95 5.77 3.43 12.96
C ALA A 95 5.25 4.75 12.35
N LEU A 96 4.47 4.61 11.29
CA LEU A 96 3.73 5.72 10.72
C LEU A 96 2.55 6.07 11.63
N ARG A 97 2.31 7.36 11.80
CA ARG A 97 1.30 7.88 12.72
C ARG A 97 0.42 8.89 12.01
N ASP A 98 -0.83 8.94 12.42
CA ASP A 98 -1.76 9.98 12.01
C ASP A 98 -1.48 11.31 12.73
N ARG A 99 -2.29 12.35 12.45
CA ARG A 99 -2.14 13.67 13.05
C ARG A 99 -2.33 13.68 14.58
N ASP A 100 -3.04 12.68 15.11
CA ASP A 100 -3.32 12.54 16.54
C ASP A 100 -2.28 11.66 17.24
N SER A 101 -1.21 11.33 16.49
CA SER A 101 -0.06 10.53 16.93
C SER A 101 -0.38 9.05 17.17
N GLU A 102 -1.52 8.59 16.68
CA GLU A 102 -1.88 7.17 16.69
C GLU A 102 -1.23 6.43 15.54
N THR A 103 -0.83 5.18 15.79
CA THR A 103 -0.26 4.31 14.74
C THR A 103 -1.35 3.84 13.79
N LEU A 104 -1.01 3.78 12.51
CA LEU A 104 -1.94 3.36 11.47
C LEU A 104 -2.41 1.91 11.65
N TRP A 105 -3.65 1.67 11.28
CA TRP A 105 -4.23 0.36 11.12
C TRP A 105 -4.24 -0.06 9.65
N TYR A 106 -4.47 -1.33 9.42
CA TYR A 106 -4.37 -1.94 8.10
C TYR A 106 -5.32 -3.12 7.99
N ALA A 107 -6.15 -3.11 6.96
CA ALA A 107 -7.03 -4.22 6.59
C ALA A 107 -6.64 -4.75 5.21
N ILE A 108 -6.69 -6.07 5.02
CA ILE A 108 -6.30 -6.75 3.78
C ILE A 108 -7.43 -7.64 3.25
N SER A 109 -7.62 -7.66 1.94
CA SER A 109 -8.41 -8.70 1.28
C SER A 109 -7.70 -10.06 1.38
N PRO A 110 -8.31 -11.08 2.02
CA PRO A 110 -7.64 -12.35 2.34
C PRO A 110 -7.05 -13.09 1.14
N SER A 111 -7.67 -12.96 -0.03
CA SER A 111 -7.21 -13.57 -1.29
C SER A 111 -5.87 -13.00 -1.79
N LEU A 112 -5.51 -11.80 -1.34
CA LEU A 112 -4.29 -11.10 -1.76
C LEU A 112 -3.14 -11.22 -0.76
N ARG A 113 -3.28 -12.05 0.27
CA ARG A 113 -2.21 -12.29 1.25
C ARG A 113 -0.98 -12.92 0.63
N ASP A 114 0.17 -12.62 1.18
CA ASP A 114 1.42 -13.26 0.80
C ASP A 114 1.53 -14.64 1.48
N ASP A 115 1.17 -15.66 0.73
CA ASP A 115 1.31 -17.06 1.13
C ASP A 115 1.63 -17.92 -0.10
N PRO A 116 2.79 -18.57 -0.14
CA PRO A 116 3.19 -19.40 -1.26
C PRO A 116 2.28 -20.64 -1.48
N THR A 117 1.51 -21.03 -0.47
CA THR A 117 0.55 -22.15 -0.55
C THR A 117 -0.84 -21.70 -1.00
N ALA A 118 -1.09 -20.38 -1.06
CA ALA A 118 -2.36 -19.83 -1.50
C ALA A 118 -2.58 -20.01 -3.01
N GLN A 119 -3.83 -19.76 -3.44
CA GLN A 119 -4.19 -19.72 -4.85
C GLN A 119 -3.31 -18.72 -5.63
N PRO A 120 -3.09 -18.95 -6.94
CA PRO A 120 -2.36 -18.01 -7.78
C PRO A 120 -2.89 -16.57 -7.66
N ILE A 121 -1.98 -15.61 -7.61
CA ILE A 121 -2.31 -14.17 -7.61
C ILE A 121 -2.11 -13.60 -9.02
N ASN A 122 -3.17 -13.04 -9.57
CA ASN A 122 -3.17 -12.36 -10.88
C ASN A 122 -4.35 -11.40 -10.99
N MET A 123 -4.59 -10.88 -12.19
CA MET A 123 -5.63 -9.88 -12.48
C MET A 123 -7.05 -10.28 -12.05
N THR A 124 -7.35 -11.57 -11.95
CA THR A 124 -8.69 -12.08 -11.60
C THR A 124 -8.83 -12.43 -10.12
N THR A 125 -7.78 -12.29 -9.33
CA THR A 125 -7.86 -12.51 -7.88
C THR A 125 -8.84 -11.53 -7.26
N PRO A 126 -9.91 -11.97 -6.58
CA PRO A 126 -10.92 -11.06 -6.06
C PRO A 126 -10.41 -10.24 -4.87
N SER A 127 -10.97 -9.07 -4.66
CA SER A 127 -10.84 -8.29 -3.43
C SER A 127 -12.17 -8.28 -2.68
N THR A 128 -12.14 -8.29 -1.33
CA THR A 128 -13.32 -8.38 -0.49
C THR A 128 -13.48 -7.20 0.47
N VAL A 129 -12.45 -6.38 0.63
CA VAL A 129 -12.57 -5.15 1.42
C VAL A 129 -13.45 -4.16 0.69
N THR A 130 -14.38 -3.53 1.40
CA THR A 130 -15.21 -2.44 0.90
C THR A 130 -15.08 -1.19 1.77
N LEU A 131 -15.35 -0.04 1.18
CA LEU A 131 -15.45 1.25 1.88
C LEU A 131 -16.69 1.98 1.36
N ASP A 132 -17.62 2.30 2.24
CA ASP A 132 -18.92 2.89 1.88
C ASP A 132 -19.63 2.09 0.77
N GLY A 133 -19.55 0.75 0.82
CA GLY A 133 -20.11 -0.17 -0.17
C GLY A 133 -19.36 -0.22 -1.51
N GLN A 134 -18.23 0.48 -1.65
CA GLN A 134 -17.39 0.43 -2.85
C GLN A 134 -16.32 -0.66 -2.70
N GLY A 135 -16.32 -1.64 -3.58
CA GLY A 135 -15.34 -2.73 -3.65
C GLY A 135 -14.14 -2.41 -4.54
N GLY A 136 -13.37 -3.46 -4.88
CA GLY A 136 -12.15 -3.32 -5.68
C GLY A 136 -10.95 -2.86 -4.83
N ILE A 137 -11.03 -3.00 -3.52
CA ILE A 137 -10.02 -2.59 -2.55
C ILE A 137 -9.18 -3.80 -2.14
N ALA A 138 -7.90 -3.79 -2.48
CA ALA A 138 -6.94 -4.81 -2.10
C ALA A 138 -6.60 -4.72 -0.60
N ALA A 139 -6.43 -3.51 -0.12
CA ALA A 139 -6.17 -3.21 1.27
C ALA A 139 -6.65 -1.80 1.63
N LEU A 140 -6.88 -1.57 2.91
CA LEU A 140 -7.28 -0.29 3.45
C LEU A 140 -6.30 0.15 4.53
N ILE A 141 -5.77 1.36 4.41
CA ILE A 141 -4.95 2.00 5.43
C ILE A 141 -5.89 2.89 6.23
N ILE A 142 -5.83 2.78 7.56
CA ILE A 142 -6.78 3.40 8.45
C ILE A 142 -6.04 4.26 9.47
N ALA A 143 -6.42 5.52 9.57
CA ALA A 143 -6.01 6.45 10.62
C ALA A 143 -7.11 6.51 11.67
N PRO A 144 -6.89 6.03 12.90
CA PRO A 144 -7.97 5.91 13.90
C PRO A 144 -8.40 7.26 14.48
N GLY A 145 -7.62 8.34 14.30
CA GLY A 145 -7.91 9.64 14.87
C GLY A 145 -7.86 9.69 16.39
N ASP A 146 -8.38 10.77 16.97
CA ASP A 146 -8.49 10.95 18.42
C ASP A 146 -9.44 9.93 19.07
N GLY A 147 -9.14 9.50 20.31
CA GLY A 147 -10.01 8.61 21.08
C GLY A 147 -11.40 9.21 21.30
N LEU A 148 -12.43 8.44 20.97
CA LEU A 148 -13.82 8.79 21.25
C LEU A 148 -14.29 8.22 22.59
N THR A 149 -15.44 8.70 23.08
CA THR A 149 -16.07 8.17 24.28
C THR A 149 -16.33 6.68 24.12
N GLY A 150 -15.86 5.87 25.05
CA GLY A 150 -15.94 4.40 25.01
C GLY A 150 -14.70 3.72 24.44
N GLN A 151 -13.70 4.48 24.00
CA GLN A 151 -12.38 3.98 23.57
C GLN A 151 -11.32 4.19 24.68
N ASP A 152 -11.69 3.87 25.92
CA ASP A 152 -10.87 4.16 27.11
C ASP A 152 -9.68 3.18 27.27
N GLY A 153 -9.62 2.10 26.46
CA GLY A 153 -8.54 1.11 26.47
C GLY A 153 -7.25 1.53 25.77
N ARG A 154 -7.21 2.74 25.18
CA ARG A 154 -5.97 3.26 24.57
C ARG A 154 -4.90 3.50 25.64
N PRO A 155 -3.69 2.89 25.51
CA PRO A 155 -2.63 3.12 26.50
C PRO A 155 -2.20 4.60 26.52
N THR A 156 -2.26 5.23 27.67
CA THR A 156 -1.76 6.59 27.88
C THR A 156 -0.29 6.58 28.30
N GLY A 157 0.53 7.43 27.70
CA GLY A 157 1.93 7.61 28.11
C GLY A 157 2.88 6.48 27.75
N THR A 158 2.45 5.46 27.01
CA THR A 158 3.29 4.36 26.51
C THR A 158 3.61 4.54 25.03
N ARG A 159 4.78 4.01 24.59
CA ARG A 159 5.15 4.00 23.17
C ARG A 159 4.53 2.80 22.42
N THR A 160 4.08 1.79 23.13
CA THR A 160 3.48 0.59 22.54
C THR A 160 1.98 0.80 22.46
N PRO A 161 1.39 0.85 21.26
CA PRO A 161 -0.06 0.97 21.11
C PRO A 161 -0.76 -0.32 21.55
N GLY A 162 -2.00 -0.19 22.01
CA GLY A 162 -2.87 -1.34 22.22
C GLY A 162 -3.29 -1.97 20.88
N ASN A 163 -3.74 -3.22 20.93
CA ASN A 163 -4.14 -4.00 19.76
C ASN A 163 -5.63 -4.36 19.75
N ASN A 164 -6.40 -3.90 20.74
CA ASN A 164 -7.84 -4.09 20.73
C ASN A 164 -8.48 -3.11 19.73
N VAL A 165 -9.08 -3.63 18.68
CA VAL A 165 -9.63 -2.85 17.55
C VAL A 165 -10.66 -1.84 18.03
N SER A 166 -11.57 -2.23 18.94
CA SER A 166 -12.66 -1.39 19.42
C SER A 166 -12.20 -0.19 20.28
N ASP A 167 -10.96 -0.19 20.77
CA ASP A 167 -10.37 0.97 21.44
C ASP A 167 -9.90 2.04 20.45
N TYR A 168 -9.87 1.74 19.15
CA TYR A 168 -9.31 2.61 18.12
C TYR A 168 -10.26 2.90 16.97
N LEU A 169 -11.01 1.92 16.51
CA LEU A 169 -11.93 2.06 15.38
C LEU A 169 -13.38 2.07 15.88
N GLU A 170 -14.24 2.76 15.17
CA GLU A 170 -15.62 2.96 15.58
C GLU A 170 -16.59 1.98 14.93
N GLY A 171 -17.57 1.52 15.73
CA GLY A 171 -18.78 0.84 15.29
C GLY A 171 -18.58 -0.14 14.13
N PRO A 172 -18.98 0.23 12.92
CA PRO A 172 -18.87 -0.66 11.76
C PRO A 172 -17.43 -0.95 11.32
N ASN A 173 -16.45 -0.16 11.78
CA ASN A 173 -15.05 -0.33 11.39
C ASN A 173 -14.27 -1.21 12.38
N ALA A 174 -14.87 -1.52 13.54
CA ALA A 174 -14.23 -2.28 14.62
C ALA A 174 -14.51 -3.79 14.54
N ASP A 175 -15.36 -4.24 13.65
CA ASP A 175 -15.62 -5.65 13.42
C ASP A 175 -14.67 -6.26 12.39
N THR A 176 -14.86 -7.51 12.06
CA THR A 176 -13.96 -8.27 11.18
C THR A 176 -14.58 -8.61 9.82
N ASP A 177 -15.69 -7.96 9.46
CA ASP A 177 -16.43 -8.29 8.24
C ASP A 177 -15.82 -7.67 6.96
N LEU A 178 -14.85 -6.76 7.12
CA LEU A 178 -14.14 -6.05 6.05
C LEU A 178 -14.99 -5.03 5.29
N ASP A 179 -16.12 -4.64 5.85
CA ASP A 179 -16.99 -3.59 5.36
C ASP A 179 -16.75 -2.30 6.18
N PHE A 180 -16.04 -1.35 5.62
CA PHE A 180 -15.68 -0.11 6.30
C PHE A 180 -16.60 1.05 5.86
N ALA A 181 -16.81 1.99 6.77
CA ALA A 181 -17.64 3.15 6.53
C ALA A 181 -16.98 4.44 7.03
N THR A 182 -17.03 5.49 6.21
CA THR A 182 -16.58 6.85 6.61
C THR A 182 -17.59 7.54 7.52
N ARG A 183 -18.82 7.03 7.60
CA ARG A 183 -19.94 7.58 8.38
C ARG A 183 -20.83 6.46 8.91
N SER A 184 -21.41 6.71 10.06
CA SER A 184 -22.45 5.84 10.64
C SER A 184 -23.66 6.68 11.06
N ALA A 185 -24.87 6.11 10.93
CA ALA A 185 -26.10 6.74 11.40
C ALA A 185 -26.27 6.64 12.93
N VAL A 186 -25.56 5.72 13.58
CA VAL A 186 -25.74 5.41 15.01
C VAL A 186 -24.54 5.75 15.87
N THR A 187 -23.35 5.85 15.29
CA THR A 187 -22.11 6.14 16.02
C THR A 187 -21.33 7.26 15.32
N LYS A 188 -20.61 8.06 16.10
CA LYS A 188 -19.65 9.00 15.53
C LYS A 188 -18.47 8.20 14.98
N VAL A 189 -18.04 8.47 13.74
CA VAL A 189 -16.87 7.90 13.11
C VAL A 189 -15.88 9.03 12.84
N ASN A 190 -14.63 8.88 13.25
CA ASN A 190 -13.53 9.80 12.95
C ASN A 190 -12.34 9.12 12.29
N ASP A 191 -12.48 7.85 11.93
CA ASP A 191 -11.50 7.10 11.16
C ASP A 191 -11.25 7.75 9.79
N GLY A 192 -9.98 7.87 9.42
CA GLY A 192 -9.57 8.28 8.09
C GLY A 192 -9.12 7.08 7.25
N PHE A 193 -9.37 7.10 5.94
CA PHE A 193 -9.09 5.96 5.06
C PHE A 193 -8.31 6.33 3.81
N VAL A 194 -7.33 5.49 3.45
CA VAL A 194 -6.68 5.50 2.13
C VAL A 194 -6.71 4.10 1.54
N PRO A 195 -7.47 3.87 0.46
CA PRO A 195 -7.53 2.58 -0.20
C PRO A 195 -6.29 2.29 -1.05
N VAL A 196 -5.85 1.05 -1.05
CA VAL A 196 -5.00 0.43 -2.07
C VAL A 196 -5.92 -0.29 -3.03
N LEU A 197 -6.09 0.25 -4.23
CA LEU A 197 -6.97 -0.37 -5.21
C LEU A 197 -6.33 -1.63 -5.80
N GLN A 198 -7.11 -2.68 -5.96
CA GLN A 198 -6.66 -3.92 -6.62
C GLN A 198 -6.13 -3.64 -8.02
N SER A 199 -6.79 -2.75 -8.76
CA SER A 199 -6.37 -2.37 -10.11
C SER A 199 -4.98 -1.71 -10.13
N GLN A 200 -4.65 -0.89 -9.14
CA GLN A 200 -3.31 -0.30 -9.01
C GLN A 200 -2.26 -1.38 -8.70
N LEU A 201 -2.54 -2.23 -7.72
CA LEU A 201 -1.64 -3.30 -7.30
C LEU A 201 -1.30 -4.25 -8.45
N MET A 202 -2.34 -4.70 -9.16
CA MET A 202 -2.20 -5.62 -10.30
C MET A 202 -1.58 -4.93 -11.53
N GLY A 203 -1.85 -3.65 -11.74
CA GLY A 203 -1.23 -2.88 -12.81
C GLY A 203 0.28 -2.77 -12.65
N GLU A 204 0.76 -2.56 -11.43
CA GLU A 204 2.19 -2.54 -11.13
C GLU A 204 2.84 -3.93 -11.31
N ALA A 205 2.16 -5.00 -10.90
CA ALA A 205 2.63 -6.36 -11.16
C ALA A 205 2.66 -6.69 -12.67
N GLY A 206 1.67 -6.24 -13.44
CA GLY A 206 1.64 -6.37 -14.90
C GLY A 206 2.76 -5.57 -15.58
N THR A 207 3.08 -4.38 -15.09
CA THR A 207 4.21 -3.58 -15.57
C THR A 207 5.54 -4.31 -15.33
N ARG A 208 5.75 -4.84 -14.12
CA ARG A 208 6.92 -5.66 -13.81
C ARG A 208 7.02 -6.90 -14.71
N LEU A 209 5.90 -7.57 -14.96
CA LEU A 209 5.87 -8.72 -15.87
C LEU A 209 6.48 -8.36 -17.23
N LEU A 210 6.08 -7.23 -17.82
CA LEU A 210 6.62 -6.81 -19.11
C LEU A 210 8.08 -6.37 -19.02
N GLU A 211 8.50 -5.73 -17.94
CA GLU A 211 9.92 -5.39 -17.71
C GLU A 211 10.79 -6.65 -17.67
N GLU A 212 10.33 -7.72 -17.03
CA GLU A 212 11.04 -9.00 -17.00
C GLU A 212 11.00 -9.75 -18.34
N LEU A 213 9.92 -9.60 -19.12
CA LEU A 213 9.82 -10.21 -20.46
C LEU A 213 10.58 -9.43 -21.52
N ALA A 214 10.77 -8.13 -21.39
CA ALA A 214 11.42 -7.30 -22.39
C ALA A 214 12.79 -7.83 -22.84
N PRO A 215 13.74 -8.19 -21.95
CA PRO A 215 15.03 -8.76 -22.36
C PRO A 215 14.90 -10.16 -22.99
N LEU A 216 13.87 -10.94 -22.66
CA LEU A 216 13.62 -12.25 -23.25
C LEU A 216 13.08 -12.16 -24.68
N LEU A 217 12.35 -11.10 -24.97
CA LEU A 217 11.75 -10.84 -26.28
C LEU A 217 12.71 -10.11 -27.24
N ALA A 218 13.71 -9.39 -26.72
CA ALA A 218 14.68 -8.64 -27.51
C ALA A 218 15.45 -9.49 -28.55
N PRO A 219 15.91 -10.72 -28.26
CA PRO A 219 16.56 -11.56 -29.28
C PRO A 219 15.67 -11.87 -30.48
N SER A 220 14.38 -12.09 -30.27
CA SER A 220 13.44 -12.29 -31.38
C SER A 220 13.34 -11.05 -32.27
N GLN A 221 13.29 -9.88 -31.67
CA GLN A 221 13.27 -8.60 -32.36
C GLN A 221 14.57 -8.38 -33.15
N VAL A 222 15.73 -8.63 -32.53
CA VAL A 222 17.04 -8.44 -33.18
C VAL A 222 17.25 -9.42 -34.34
N GLN A 223 16.88 -10.69 -34.17
CA GLN A 223 17.12 -11.74 -35.18
C GLN A 223 16.11 -11.69 -36.32
N LYS A 224 14.82 -11.39 -36.02
CA LYS A 224 13.72 -11.47 -36.97
C LYS A 224 13.20 -10.10 -37.39
N GLY A 225 13.68 -9.01 -36.80
CA GLY A 225 13.20 -7.66 -37.04
C GLY A 225 11.77 -7.40 -36.50
N SER A 226 11.22 -8.34 -35.69
CA SER A 226 9.87 -8.24 -35.16
C SER A 226 9.68 -9.02 -33.86
N TYR A 227 8.79 -8.57 -33.00
CA TYR A 227 8.23 -9.35 -31.91
C TYR A 227 7.44 -10.56 -32.43
N PRO A 228 7.04 -11.52 -31.58
CA PRO A 228 6.21 -12.67 -31.97
C PRO A 228 5.00 -12.23 -32.80
N ALA A 229 4.65 -13.02 -33.82
CA ALA A 229 3.61 -12.65 -34.77
C ALA A 229 2.20 -12.59 -34.15
N ASP A 230 1.95 -13.45 -33.15
CA ASP A 230 0.64 -13.62 -32.52
C ASP A 230 0.76 -14.06 -31.05
N ASP A 231 -0.38 -14.16 -30.36
CA ASP A 231 -0.48 -14.58 -28.96
C ASP A 231 0.06 -16.00 -28.72
N VAL A 232 -0.12 -16.90 -29.67
CA VAL A 232 0.36 -18.31 -29.56
C VAL A 232 1.89 -18.34 -29.59
N ALA A 233 2.49 -17.64 -30.54
CA ALA A 233 3.95 -17.53 -30.66
C ALA A 233 4.56 -16.82 -29.45
N PHE A 234 3.90 -15.78 -28.94
CA PHE A 234 4.30 -15.06 -27.72
C PHE A 234 4.31 -16.00 -26.51
N ARG A 235 3.19 -16.69 -26.22
CA ARG A 235 3.09 -17.63 -25.08
C ARG A 235 4.13 -18.73 -25.16
N LYS A 236 4.27 -19.35 -26.32
CA LYS A 236 5.25 -20.43 -26.54
C LYS A 236 6.68 -19.95 -26.28
N LEU A 237 7.02 -18.75 -26.71
CA LEU A 237 8.34 -18.16 -26.47
C LEU A 237 8.55 -17.93 -24.97
N VAL A 238 7.61 -17.30 -24.27
CA VAL A 238 7.71 -17.01 -22.83
C VAL A 238 7.81 -18.32 -22.03
N GLU A 239 6.92 -19.29 -22.27
CA GLU A 239 6.89 -20.58 -21.57
C GLU A 239 8.16 -21.40 -21.80
N SER A 240 8.77 -21.33 -23.00
CA SER A 240 10.01 -22.04 -23.29
C SER A 240 11.26 -21.36 -22.74
N THR A 241 11.18 -20.10 -22.37
CA THR A 241 12.33 -19.30 -21.91
C THR A 241 12.38 -19.16 -20.41
N LEU A 242 11.23 -19.05 -19.76
CA LEU A 242 11.16 -18.94 -18.30
C LEU A 242 11.42 -20.29 -17.62
N PRO A 243 12.15 -20.30 -16.49
CA PRO A 243 12.36 -21.54 -15.74
C PRO A 243 11.02 -22.03 -15.14
N PRO A 244 10.87 -23.37 -14.97
CA PRO A 244 9.74 -23.91 -14.23
C PRO A 244 9.62 -23.30 -12.84
N GLY A 245 8.40 -22.93 -12.44
CA GLY A 245 8.16 -22.27 -11.15
C GLY A 245 8.39 -20.75 -11.14
N HIS A 246 8.74 -20.15 -12.28
CA HIS A 246 8.78 -18.70 -12.39
C HIS A 246 7.41 -18.08 -12.04
N TRP A 247 7.41 -16.98 -11.29
CA TRP A 247 6.17 -16.39 -10.75
C TRP A 247 5.11 -16.06 -11.82
N ILE A 248 5.52 -15.69 -13.02
CA ILE A 248 4.61 -15.42 -14.16
C ILE A 248 3.80 -16.67 -14.51
N LEU A 249 4.46 -17.84 -14.51
CA LEU A 249 3.84 -19.12 -14.83
C LEU A 249 3.06 -19.66 -13.63
N SER A 250 3.65 -19.67 -12.45
CA SER A 250 3.05 -20.19 -11.20
C SER A 250 1.77 -19.46 -10.82
N ASN A 251 1.70 -18.14 -11.07
CA ASN A 251 0.51 -17.35 -10.79
C ASN A 251 -0.41 -17.17 -12.01
N LEU A 252 -0.19 -17.93 -13.07
CA LEU A 252 -1.06 -17.99 -14.27
C LEU A 252 -1.28 -16.62 -14.95
N TRP A 253 -0.30 -15.73 -14.90
CA TRP A 253 -0.41 -14.38 -15.45
C TRP A 253 -0.64 -14.37 -16.95
N LEU A 254 -0.02 -15.31 -17.69
CA LEU A 254 -0.22 -15.41 -19.14
C LEU A 254 -1.67 -15.75 -19.52
N ASN A 255 -2.41 -16.44 -18.65
CA ASN A 255 -3.81 -16.77 -18.90
C ASN A 255 -4.71 -15.53 -18.87
N GLN A 256 -4.26 -14.47 -18.22
CA GLN A 256 -4.97 -13.19 -18.09
C GLN A 256 -4.49 -12.13 -19.07
N ALA A 257 -3.49 -12.46 -19.89
CA ALA A 257 -2.87 -11.56 -20.86
C ALA A 257 -3.34 -11.88 -22.29
N ARG A 258 -3.64 -10.82 -23.05
CA ARG A 258 -3.84 -10.89 -24.51
C ARG A 258 -2.74 -10.09 -25.18
N TYR A 259 -1.93 -10.78 -25.94
CA TYR A 259 -0.87 -10.20 -26.73
C TYR A 259 -1.37 -9.71 -28.08
N THR A 260 -0.84 -8.58 -28.57
CA THR A 260 -1.09 -8.05 -29.92
C THR A 260 0.16 -7.41 -30.46
N LEU A 261 0.63 -7.85 -31.62
CA LEU A 261 1.66 -7.16 -32.39
C LEU A 261 1.02 -5.91 -33.06
N VAL A 262 1.56 -4.72 -32.80
CA VAL A 262 1.06 -3.45 -33.35
C VAL A 262 1.92 -2.99 -34.52
N ALA A 263 3.22 -3.08 -34.36
CA ALA A 263 4.24 -2.82 -35.36
C ALA A 263 5.42 -3.76 -35.11
N PRO A 264 6.33 -3.97 -36.06
CA PRO A 264 7.47 -4.85 -35.86
C PRO A 264 8.23 -4.58 -34.54
N ASP A 265 8.35 -3.32 -34.15
CA ASP A 265 9.04 -2.85 -32.93
C ASP A 265 8.10 -2.58 -31.74
N THR A 266 6.81 -2.81 -31.87
CA THR A 266 5.82 -2.43 -30.87
C THR A 266 4.79 -3.53 -30.62
N MET A 267 4.67 -3.96 -29.39
CA MET A 267 3.63 -4.88 -28.95
C MET A 267 2.76 -4.32 -27.84
N ARG A 268 1.57 -4.88 -27.69
CA ARG A 268 0.64 -4.59 -26.60
C ARG A 268 0.29 -5.85 -25.85
N VAL A 269 0.17 -5.70 -24.51
CA VAL A 269 -0.38 -6.78 -23.67
C VAL A 269 -1.55 -6.16 -22.90
N GLN A 270 -2.74 -6.68 -23.15
CA GLN A 270 -3.96 -6.33 -22.45
C GLN A 270 -4.23 -7.37 -21.38
N PHE A 271 -4.19 -6.97 -20.12
CA PHE A 271 -4.61 -7.84 -19.02
C PHE A 271 -6.11 -7.76 -18.78
N ALA A 272 -6.69 -8.86 -18.31
CA ALA A 272 -8.10 -8.92 -17.94
C ALA A 272 -8.40 -7.86 -16.85
N GLY A 273 -9.50 -7.12 -17.01
CA GLY A 273 -9.89 -6.07 -16.07
C GLY A 273 -9.18 -4.71 -16.23
N CYS A 274 -8.08 -4.63 -16.99
CA CYS A 274 -7.42 -3.36 -17.28
C CYS A 274 -8.16 -2.59 -18.39
N LYS A 275 -8.36 -1.29 -18.22
CA LYS A 275 -8.99 -0.44 -19.23
C LYS A 275 -8.08 -0.17 -20.42
N SER A 276 -6.78 -0.10 -20.19
CA SER A 276 -5.77 0.20 -21.20
C SER A 276 -4.68 -0.87 -21.24
N PRO A 277 -4.09 -1.17 -22.42
CA PRO A 277 -3.01 -2.11 -22.53
C PRO A 277 -1.69 -1.53 -22.03
N HIS A 278 -0.81 -2.41 -21.58
CA HIS A 278 0.60 -2.11 -21.44
C HIS A 278 1.25 -2.15 -22.83
N VAL A 279 2.19 -1.28 -23.09
CA VAL A 279 2.89 -1.21 -24.38
C VAL A 279 4.38 -1.45 -24.16
N LEU A 280 4.97 -2.35 -24.94
CA LEU A 280 6.42 -2.54 -25.00
C LEU A 280 6.90 -2.15 -26.40
N LYS A 281 7.84 -1.19 -26.42
CA LYS A 281 8.48 -0.73 -27.65
C LYS A 281 9.98 -1.00 -27.61
N PHE A 282 10.53 -1.55 -28.69
CA PHE A 282 11.97 -1.76 -28.82
C PHE A 282 12.70 -0.42 -29.10
N PRO A 283 13.90 -0.18 -28.51
CA PRO A 283 14.62 -1.01 -27.57
C PRO A 283 14.19 -0.79 -26.09
N SER A 284 13.30 -1.64 -25.60
CA SER A 284 13.05 -1.84 -24.16
C SER A 284 12.39 -0.70 -23.38
N ALA A 285 11.41 0.00 -23.94
CA ALA A 285 10.57 0.92 -23.18
C ALA A 285 9.22 0.27 -22.86
N VAL A 286 8.98 -0.10 -21.59
CA VAL A 286 7.67 -0.47 -21.09
C VAL A 286 6.90 0.80 -20.73
N GLN A 287 5.72 0.95 -21.32
CA GLN A 287 4.78 2.01 -20.95
C GLN A 287 3.62 1.39 -20.18
N ALA A 288 3.50 1.78 -18.93
CA ALA A 288 2.34 1.43 -18.11
C ALA A 288 1.06 2.07 -18.69
N PRO A 289 -0.11 1.49 -18.45
CA PRO A 289 -1.37 2.03 -18.91
C PRO A 289 -1.64 3.42 -18.30
N SER A 290 -2.05 4.37 -19.13
CA SER A 290 -2.31 5.76 -18.73
C SER A 290 -3.51 5.97 -17.80
N GLY A 291 -4.20 4.92 -17.41
CA GLY A 291 -5.38 4.97 -16.53
C GLY A 291 -5.39 3.91 -15.45
N GLY A 292 -4.25 3.26 -15.22
CA GLY A 292 -4.20 2.10 -14.32
C GLY A 292 -4.96 0.88 -14.88
N CYS A 293 -4.87 -0.17 -14.18
CA CYS A 293 -5.80 -1.29 -14.38
C CYS A 293 -7.07 -1.09 -13.48
#